data_558f7b176abddd171b31948ef59bdd0d
#
_entry.id   558f7b176abddd171b31948ef59bdd0d
#
_cell.length_a   1.000
_cell.length_b   1.000
_cell.length_c   1.000
_cell.angle_alpha   90.00
_cell.angle_beta   90.00
_cell.angle_gamma   90.00
#
_symmetry.space_group_name_H-M   'P 1'
#
loop_
_entity.id
_entity.type
_entity.pdbx_description
1 polymer ?
#
loop_
_entity_poly.entity_id
_entity_poly.type
_entity_poly.pdbx_seq_one_letter_code
_entity_poly.pdbx_strand_id
1 'polypeptide(L)'
;MPPTIPLRVKRQDTPTSSPYWEEYEVPHRPGLNVVSVLMEIAKDPRTRDGKRTSPVVYDRACLEEVCGSCAMRINGVSRMACTALVDQLEQPIRLEPMAKFPVLRDLSVDRQEMFEALKRVRAWIPIDGTYDLGPGPRMAEAERRQAYEYARCITCGNCLDVCPQINDRSNFIGASAIAQARLFNSHPTGAMNAAERLEALMADGGVDDCGNAQNCVRACPKEIPLTTAIAEMYRATTLHGLKKMFGG
;
A
#
# COMPACT_ATOMS: atom_id res chain seq x y z
N MET A 1 -4.67 30.41 25.66
CA MET A 1 -4.68 30.10 24.22
C MET A 1 -5.35 28.76 24.05
N PRO A 2 -6.15 28.50 23.03
CA PRO A 2 -6.65 27.15 22.78
C PRO A 2 -5.47 26.19 22.63
N PRO A 3 -5.62 24.91 23.00
CA PRO A 3 -4.56 23.93 22.81
C PRO A 3 -4.18 23.84 21.34
N THR A 4 -2.90 23.69 21.05
CA THR A 4 -2.38 23.53 19.68
C THR A 4 -1.80 22.13 19.50
N ILE A 5 -1.75 21.67 18.26
CA ILE A 5 -1.14 20.42 17.84
C ILE A 5 0.21 20.75 17.20
N PRO A 6 1.33 20.39 17.82
CA PRO A 6 2.65 20.57 17.23
C PRO A 6 2.92 19.44 16.22
N LEU A 7 3.40 19.82 15.03
CA LEU A 7 3.79 18.90 13.97
C LEU A 7 5.20 19.19 13.47
N ARG A 8 5.87 18.14 13.04
CA ARG A 8 7.11 18.21 12.26
C ARG A 8 6.88 17.47 10.94
N VAL A 9 7.02 18.17 9.84
CA VAL A 9 6.81 17.62 8.49
C VAL A 9 8.14 17.58 7.77
N LYS A 10 8.50 16.42 7.24
CA LYS A 10 9.66 16.27 6.37
C LYS A 10 9.28 16.79 4.99
N ARG A 11 9.96 17.86 4.59
CA ARG A 11 9.76 18.54 3.31
C ARG A 11 10.84 18.15 2.33
N GLN A 12 10.48 18.17 1.07
CA GLN A 12 11.42 18.00 -0.05
C GLN A 12 10.80 18.64 -1.29
N ASP A 13 11.47 19.64 -1.88
CA ASP A 13 10.89 20.45 -2.95
C ASP A 13 10.83 19.74 -4.30
N THR A 14 11.83 18.88 -4.57
CA THR A 14 11.95 18.09 -5.82
C THR A 14 12.53 16.70 -5.51
N PRO A 15 12.41 15.74 -6.42
CA PRO A 15 12.99 14.40 -6.22
C PRO A 15 14.50 14.39 -5.90
N THR A 16 15.23 15.40 -6.34
CA THR A 16 16.70 15.51 -6.19
C THR A 16 17.14 16.49 -5.11
N SER A 17 16.22 17.29 -4.53
CA SER A 17 16.59 18.22 -3.46
C SER A 17 16.81 17.49 -2.13
N SER A 18 17.67 18.05 -1.28
CA SER A 18 17.87 17.53 0.07
C SER A 18 16.63 17.74 0.93
N PRO A 19 16.18 16.70 1.67
CA PRO A 19 15.04 16.86 2.58
C PRO A 19 15.39 17.73 3.79
N TYR A 20 14.40 18.44 4.31
CA TYR A 20 14.49 19.28 5.51
C TYR A 20 13.23 19.16 6.36
N TRP A 21 13.28 19.61 7.60
CA TRP A 21 12.14 19.59 8.51
C TRP A 21 11.54 20.98 8.68
N GLU A 22 10.22 21.06 8.62
CA GLU A 22 9.45 22.25 9.03
C GLU A 22 8.55 21.92 10.21
N GLU A 23 8.43 22.88 11.13
CA GLU A 23 7.58 22.77 12.31
C GLU A 23 6.33 23.64 12.15
N TYR A 24 5.18 23.06 12.52
CA TYR A 24 3.89 23.72 12.44
C TYR A 24 3.15 23.61 13.77
N GLU A 25 2.26 24.57 14.02
CA GLU A 25 1.28 24.50 15.10
C GLU A 25 -0.12 24.75 14.54
N VAL A 26 -1.03 23.84 14.79
CA VAL A 26 -2.42 23.94 14.31
C VAL A 26 -3.36 23.98 15.51
N PRO A 27 -4.37 24.88 15.53
CA PRO A 27 -5.36 24.90 16.59
C PRO A 27 -6.04 23.54 16.76
N HIS A 28 -6.05 23.03 17.99
CA HIS A 28 -6.69 21.73 18.28
C HIS A 28 -8.22 21.87 18.19
N ARG A 29 -8.83 20.87 17.58
CA ARG A 29 -10.26 20.60 17.59
C ARG A 29 -10.49 19.08 17.75
N PRO A 30 -11.49 18.66 18.51
CA PRO A 30 -11.79 17.23 18.67
C PRO A 30 -12.05 16.53 17.33
N GLY A 31 -11.55 15.31 17.17
CA GLY A 31 -11.79 14.49 16.00
C GLY A 31 -10.97 14.84 14.76
N LEU A 32 -9.98 15.73 14.86
CA LEU A 32 -9.06 15.95 13.75
C LEU A 32 -8.23 14.69 13.46
N ASN A 33 -8.06 14.42 12.19
CA ASN A 33 -7.08 13.44 11.67
C ASN A 33 -5.91 14.18 10.99
N VAL A 34 -4.86 13.45 10.64
CA VAL A 34 -3.66 14.04 10.03
C VAL A 34 -3.97 14.75 8.71
N VAL A 35 -4.90 14.25 7.89
CA VAL A 35 -5.31 14.94 6.65
C VAL A 35 -5.97 16.26 6.98
N SER A 36 -6.87 16.30 7.97
CA SER A 36 -7.53 17.55 8.41
C SER A 36 -6.52 18.59 8.85
N VAL A 37 -5.50 18.18 9.61
CA VAL A 37 -4.42 19.09 10.06
C VAL A 37 -3.60 19.61 8.88
N LEU A 38 -3.24 18.76 7.92
CA LEU A 38 -2.55 19.19 6.71
C LEU A 38 -3.40 20.17 5.87
N MET A 39 -4.73 19.99 5.87
CA MET A 39 -5.65 20.94 5.23
C MET A 39 -5.70 22.30 5.95
N GLU A 40 -5.62 22.32 7.28
CA GLU A 40 -5.55 23.58 8.04
C GLU A 40 -4.23 24.30 7.74
N ILE A 41 -3.09 23.61 7.71
CA ILE A 41 -1.81 24.19 7.29
C ILE A 41 -1.90 24.79 5.88
N ALA A 42 -2.59 24.12 4.96
CA ALA A 42 -2.70 24.60 3.57
C ALA A 42 -3.51 25.89 3.43
N LYS A 43 -4.39 26.23 4.37
CA LYS A 43 -5.18 27.49 4.36
C LYS A 43 -4.31 28.73 4.61
N ASP A 44 -3.37 28.64 5.55
CA ASP A 44 -2.36 29.68 5.84
C ASP A 44 -1.03 28.98 6.16
N PRO A 45 -0.22 28.67 5.13
CA PRO A 45 0.99 27.89 5.29
C PRO A 45 2.10 28.71 5.96
N ARG A 46 2.12 28.68 7.29
CA ARG A 46 3.14 29.28 8.13
C ARG A 46 3.76 28.26 9.06
N THR A 47 5.05 28.32 9.17
CA THR A 47 5.79 27.56 10.18
C THR A 47 5.50 28.09 11.58
N ARG A 48 5.87 27.34 12.60
CA ARG A 48 5.69 27.70 14.01
C ARG A 48 6.30 29.06 14.38
N ASP A 49 7.40 29.44 13.75
CA ASP A 49 8.07 30.75 13.91
C ASP A 49 7.44 31.86 13.05
N GLY A 50 6.31 31.62 12.38
CA GLY A 50 5.54 32.57 11.61
C GLY A 50 6.04 32.81 10.18
N LYS A 51 7.07 32.12 9.73
CA LYS A 51 7.58 32.23 8.36
C LYS A 51 6.57 31.64 7.38
N ARG A 52 6.26 32.37 6.32
CA ARG A 52 5.40 31.87 5.23
C ARG A 52 6.14 30.86 4.38
N THR A 53 5.49 29.72 4.10
CA THR A 53 6.04 28.63 3.29
C THR A 53 5.04 28.18 2.22
N SER A 54 5.41 27.22 1.39
CA SER A 54 4.45 26.58 0.45
C SER A 54 3.58 25.55 1.20
N PRO A 55 2.33 25.33 0.78
CA PRO A 55 1.54 24.21 1.29
C PRO A 55 2.28 22.90 1.20
N VAL A 56 2.10 22.02 2.18
CA VAL A 56 2.64 20.65 2.16
C VAL A 56 1.95 19.85 1.06
N VAL A 57 2.74 19.22 0.20
CA VAL A 57 2.23 18.36 -0.87
C VAL A 57 2.06 16.93 -0.35
N TYR A 58 0.89 16.36 -0.53
CA TYR A 58 0.55 14.98 -0.18
C TYR A 58 -0.66 14.51 -0.98
N ASP A 59 -0.83 13.18 -1.10
CA ASP A 59 -1.94 12.60 -1.83
C ASP A 59 -3.13 12.34 -0.90
N ARG A 60 -4.34 12.62 -1.40
CA ARG A 60 -5.60 12.33 -0.72
C ARG A 60 -6.74 12.24 -1.71
N ALA A 61 -7.76 11.45 -1.39
CA ALA A 61 -8.99 11.40 -2.18
C ALA A 61 -10.23 11.15 -1.31
N CYS A 62 -10.46 9.91 -0.81
CA CYS A 62 -11.72 9.50 -0.19
C CYS A 62 -11.94 10.01 1.24
N LEU A 63 -10.89 10.18 2.03
CA LEU A 63 -10.91 10.50 3.47
C LEU A 63 -11.54 9.43 4.38
N GLU A 64 -11.80 8.24 3.86
CA GLU A 64 -12.54 7.13 4.49
C GLU A 64 -11.75 5.80 4.48
N GLU A 65 -10.44 5.86 4.23
CA GLU A 65 -9.57 4.66 4.17
C GLU A 65 -10.00 3.61 3.11
N VAL A 66 -10.50 4.05 1.95
CA VAL A 66 -10.89 3.16 0.85
C VAL A 66 -10.10 3.35 -0.44
N CYS A 67 -9.37 4.47 -0.60
CA CYS A 67 -8.64 4.75 -1.84
C CYS A 67 -7.13 4.48 -1.78
N GLY A 68 -6.53 4.34 -0.60
CA GLY A 68 -5.10 4.10 -0.43
C GLY A 68 -4.18 5.31 -0.66
N SER A 69 -4.69 6.48 -1.10
CA SER A 69 -3.84 7.60 -1.54
C SER A 69 -3.04 8.24 -0.41
N CYS A 70 -3.63 8.44 0.77
CA CYS A 70 -3.04 9.21 1.86
C CYS A 70 -2.08 8.41 2.77
N ALA A 71 -1.52 7.31 2.26
CA ALA A 71 -0.52 6.54 3.00
C ALA A 71 0.77 7.34 3.18
N MET A 72 1.26 7.42 4.40
CA MET A 72 2.51 8.08 4.78
C MET A 72 3.03 7.51 6.10
N ARG A 73 4.23 7.90 6.50
CA ARG A 73 4.78 7.55 7.82
C ARG A 73 4.40 8.61 8.84
N ILE A 74 3.68 8.19 9.88
CA ILE A 74 3.26 9.03 11.01
C ILE A 74 3.92 8.49 12.26
N ASN A 75 4.77 9.30 12.90
CA ASN A 75 5.60 8.90 14.04
C ASN A 75 6.40 7.61 13.77
N GLY A 76 6.93 7.48 12.53
CA GLY A 76 7.72 6.32 12.09
C GLY A 76 6.91 5.09 11.68
N VAL A 77 5.58 5.12 11.77
CA VAL A 77 4.69 4.01 11.39
C VAL A 77 3.98 4.31 10.08
N SER A 78 4.09 3.41 9.08
CA SER A 78 3.36 3.52 7.82
C SER A 78 1.88 3.24 8.05
N ARG A 79 1.01 4.23 7.79
CA ARG A 79 -0.43 4.16 7.99
C ARG A 79 -1.19 5.16 7.14
N MET A 80 -2.52 5.02 7.13
CA MET A 80 -3.39 5.97 6.44
C MET A 80 -3.54 7.25 7.26
N ALA A 81 -3.33 8.42 6.64
CA ALA A 81 -3.43 9.70 7.33
C ALA A 81 -4.88 10.11 7.64
N CYS A 82 -5.84 9.65 6.83
CA CYS A 82 -7.25 10.00 7.00
C CYS A 82 -7.93 9.32 8.21
N THR A 83 -7.37 8.22 8.73
CA THR A 83 -7.86 7.52 9.92
C THR A 83 -6.97 7.71 11.15
N ALA A 84 -5.82 8.38 10.99
CA ALA A 84 -4.91 8.68 12.08
C ALA A 84 -5.42 9.89 12.87
N LEU A 85 -6.19 9.65 13.95
CA LEU A 85 -6.71 10.71 14.83
C LEU A 85 -5.57 11.33 15.64
N VAL A 86 -5.47 12.66 15.63
CA VAL A 86 -4.38 13.39 16.29
C VAL A 86 -4.38 13.22 17.80
N ASP A 87 -5.55 13.00 18.41
CA ASP A 87 -5.69 12.77 19.84
C ASP A 87 -5.13 11.40 20.30
N GLN A 88 -4.87 10.49 19.35
CA GLN A 88 -4.31 9.16 19.60
C GLN A 88 -2.82 9.08 19.24
N LEU A 89 -2.22 10.18 18.78
CA LEU A 89 -0.84 10.23 18.34
C LEU A 89 0.05 10.91 19.38
N GLU A 90 1.25 10.37 19.56
CA GLU A 90 2.31 11.02 20.33
C GLU A 90 2.71 12.33 19.67
N GLN A 91 2.88 13.38 20.46
CA GLN A 91 3.25 14.71 20.00
C GLN A 91 4.70 15.06 20.39
N PRO A 92 5.42 15.81 19.55
CA PRO A 92 5.01 16.37 18.25
C PRO A 92 4.78 15.29 17.19
N ILE A 93 3.71 15.43 16.40
CA ILE A 93 3.41 14.46 15.32
C ILE A 93 4.42 14.64 14.20
N ARG A 94 5.16 13.59 13.87
CA ARG A 94 6.14 13.57 12.78
C ARG A 94 5.53 12.95 11.54
N LEU A 95 5.56 13.69 10.43
CA LEU A 95 5.06 13.26 9.13
C LEU A 95 6.22 13.12 8.15
N GLU A 96 6.34 11.95 7.54
CA GLU A 96 7.38 11.62 6.56
C GLU A 96 6.74 10.90 5.36
N PRO A 97 7.32 11.02 4.15
CA PRO A 97 6.91 10.18 3.04
C PRO A 97 7.16 8.70 3.35
N MET A 98 6.52 7.79 2.61
CA MET A 98 6.83 6.36 2.66
C MET A 98 8.31 6.15 2.27
N ALA A 99 9.06 5.37 3.06
CA ALA A 99 10.51 5.28 2.98
C ALA A 99 11.02 4.42 1.80
N LYS A 100 10.16 3.55 1.26
CA LYS A 100 10.52 2.60 0.19
C LYS A 100 10.07 3.07 -1.19
N PHE A 101 9.55 4.28 -1.28
CA PHE A 101 9.06 4.86 -2.52
C PHE A 101 9.84 6.14 -2.85
N PRO A 102 10.18 6.37 -4.12
CA PRO A 102 10.81 7.63 -4.54
C PRO A 102 9.92 8.83 -4.19
N VAL A 103 10.51 9.84 -3.56
CA VAL A 103 9.77 11.07 -3.21
C VAL A 103 9.62 11.93 -4.47
N LEU A 104 8.38 12.33 -4.76
CA LEU A 104 8.08 13.32 -5.79
C LEU A 104 8.20 14.74 -5.23
N ARG A 105 7.52 14.99 -4.12
CA ARG A 105 7.59 16.22 -3.35
C ARG A 105 6.98 16.03 -1.96
N ASP A 106 7.62 16.52 -0.93
CA ASP A 106 7.19 16.47 0.46
C ASP A 106 6.77 15.05 0.91
N LEU A 107 5.47 14.80 1.08
CA LEU A 107 4.89 13.52 1.49
C LEU A 107 4.33 12.69 0.32
N SER A 108 4.31 13.26 -0.89
CA SER A 108 3.88 12.56 -2.10
C SER A 108 5.01 11.73 -2.69
N VAL A 109 4.71 10.49 -3.06
CA VAL A 109 5.69 9.51 -3.54
C VAL A 109 5.25 8.86 -4.85
N ASP A 110 6.23 8.43 -5.65
CA ASP A 110 5.98 7.65 -6.86
C ASP A 110 5.67 6.19 -6.49
N ARG A 111 4.53 5.70 -6.96
CA ARG A 111 4.05 4.33 -6.73
C ARG A 111 4.07 3.48 -8.00
N GLN A 112 4.75 3.92 -9.05
CA GLN A 112 4.74 3.24 -10.34
C GLN A 112 5.24 1.80 -10.22
N GLU A 113 6.33 1.55 -9.50
CA GLU A 113 6.87 0.19 -9.34
C GLU A 113 5.86 -0.79 -8.72
N MET A 114 5.02 -0.31 -7.79
CA MET A 114 3.94 -1.14 -7.23
C MET A 114 2.94 -1.57 -8.30
N PHE A 115 2.60 -0.70 -9.23
CA PHE A 115 1.70 -1.03 -10.35
C PHE A 115 2.39 -1.91 -11.38
N GLU A 116 3.69 -1.73 -11.62
CA GLU A 116 4.47 -2.63 -12.48
C GLU A 116 4.55 -4.06 -11.89
N ALA A 117 4.68 -4.19 -10.57
CA ALA A 117 4.59 -5.49 -9.90
C ALA A 117 3.22 -6.16 -10.12
N LEU A 118 2.12 -5.40 -10.08
CA LEU A 118 0.77 -5.92 -10.39
C LEU A 118 0.65 -6.34 -11.86
N LYS A 119 1.22 -5.59 -12.79
CA LYS A 119 1.27 -5.98 -14.23
C LYS A 119 2.08 -7.25 -14.41
N ARG A 120 3.23 -7.36 -13.77
CA ARG A 120 4.10 -8.54 -13.84
C ARG A 120 3.37 -9.82 -13.45
N VAL A 121 2.58 -9.79 -12.38
CA VAL A 121 1.78 -10.95 -11.94
C VAL A 121 0.42 -11.05 -12.64
N ARG A 122 0.16 -10.24 -13.66
CA ARG A 122 -1.12 -10.22 -14.38
C ARG A 122 -2.32 -10.14 -13.43
N ALA A 123 -2.31 -9.12 -12.56
CA ALA A 123 -3.36 -8.90 -11.56
C ALA A 123 -4.65 -8.37 -12.21
N TRP A 124 -5.17 -9.08 -13.19
CA TRP A 124 -6.45 -8.84 -13.88
C TRP A 124 -6.99 -10.12 -14.50
N ILE A 125 -8.24 -10.08 -14.94
CA ILE A 125 -8.88 -11.13 -15.72
C ILE A 125 -8.98 -10.64 -17.16
N PRO A 126 -8.36 -11.31 -18.16
CA PRO A 126 -8.39 -10.85 -19.56
C PRO A 126 -9.80 -10.84 -20.16
N ILE A 127 -10.65 -11.77 -19.72
CA ILE A 127 -12.05 -11.90 -20.12
C ILE A 127 -12.83 -12.21 -18.86
N ASP A 128 -13.71 -11.31 -18.41
CA ASP A 128 -14.54 -11.55 -17.23
C ASP A 128 -15.75 -12.45 -17.52
N GLY A 129 -16.12 -12.59 -18.80
CA GLY A 129 -17.19 -13.47 -19.25
C GLY A 129 -18.59 -13.08 -18.79
N THR A 130 -18.76 -11.88 -18.22
CA THR A 130 -20.04 -11.46 -17.62
C THR A 130 -20.84 -10.53 -18.50
N TYR A 131 -20.19 -9.88 -19.47
CA TYR A 131 -20.82 -8.92 -20.34
C TYR A 131 -21.63 -9.64 -21.43
N ASP A 132 -22.92 -9.48 -21.47
CA ASP A 132 -23.87 -10.12 -22.42
C ASP A 132 -23.93 -11.65 -22.38
N LEU A 133 -23.21 -12.31 -21.47
CA LEU A 133 -23.19 -13.78 -21.35
C LEU A 133 -24.04 -14.32 -20.16
N GLY A 134 -24.82 -13.43 -19.54
CA GLY A 134 -25.62 -13.76 -18.35
C GLY A 134 -24.81 -13.66 -17.04
N PRO A 135 -25.30 -14.27 -15.96
CA PRO A 135 -24.59 -14.23 -14.68
C PRO A 135 -23.21 -14.88 -14.80
N GLY A 136 -22.20 -14.25 -14.22
CA GLY A 136 -20.82 -14.74 -14.25
C GLY A 136 -20.65 -16.19 -13.73
N PRO A 137 -19.45 -16.74 -13.82
CA PRO A 137 -19.19 -18.11 -13.42
C PRO A 137 -19.50 -18.31 -11.93
N ARG A 138 -20.14 -19.44 -11.60
CA ARG A 138 -20.44 -19.80 -10.20
C ARG A 138 -19.17 -20.25 -9.49
N MET A 139 -19.02 -19.87 -8.22
CA MET A 139 -17.97 -20.33 -7.33
C MET A 139 -18.56 -20.76 -5.99
N ALA A 140 -17.86 -21.62 -5.28
CA ALA A 140 -18.26 -22.05 -3.94
C ALA A 140 -18.19 -20.87 -2.96
N GLU A 141 -19.11 -20.83 -1.98
CA GLU A 141 -19.17 -19.73 -1.02
C GLU A 141 -17.89 -19.59 -0.19
N ALA A 142 -17.22 -20.69 0.15
CA ALA A 142 -15.96 -20.65 0.86
C ALA A 142 -14.85 -19.97 0.04
N GLU A 143 -14.76 -20.27 -1.25
CA GLU A 143 -13.82 -19.62 -2.18
C GLU A 143 -14.15 -18.16 -2.37
N ARG A 144 -15.42 -17.82 -2.51
CA ARG A 144 -15.88 -16.44 -2.61
C ARG A 144 -15.49 -15.60 -1.38
N ARG A 145 -15.68 -16.15 -0.18
CA ARG A 145 -15.30 -15.47 1.07
C ARG A 145 -13.79 -15.23 1.13
N GLN A 146 -13.00 -16.21 0.80
CA GLN A 146 -11.54 -16.07 0.78
C GLN A 146 -11.09 -15.05 -0.29
N ALA A 147 -11.67 -15.10 -1.49
CA ALA A 147 -11.39 -14.13 -2.54
C ALA A 147 -11.76 -12.70 -2.12
N TYR A 148 -12.89 -12.53 -1.41
CA TYR A 148 -13.33 -11.24 -0.90
C TYR A 148 -12.30 -10.62 0.05
N GLU A 149 -11.67 -11.40 0.93
CA GLU A 149 -10.63 -10.88 1.82
C GLU A 149 -9.44 -10.26 1.04
N TYR A 150 -9.00 -10.91 -0.03
CA TYR A 150 -7.93 -10.38 -0.88
C TYR A 150 -8.39 -9.19 -1.75
N ALA A 151 -9.66 -9.16 -2.16
CA ALA A 151 -10.26 -8.08 -2.95
C ALA A 151 -10.35 -6.75 -2.16
N ARG A 152 -10.26 -6.78 -0.85
CA ARG A 152 -10.25 -5.57 0.02
C ARG A 152 -9.00 -4.71 -0.13
N CYS A 153 -8.01 -5.13 -0.92
CA CYS A 153 -6.78 -4.37 -1.12
C CYS A 153 -7.06 -3.01 -1.78
N ILE A 154 -6.67 -1.94 -1.09
CA ILE A 154 -6.82 -0.55 -1.55
C ILE A 154 -5.55 0.01 -2.20
N THR A 155 -4.58 -0.82 -2.48
CA THR A 155 -3.33 -0.47 -3.16
C THR A 155 -2.58 0.70 -2.50
N CYS A 156 -2.59 0.75 -1.15
CA CYS A 156 -2.00 1.86 -0.40
C CYS A 156 -0.46 1.83 -0.33
N GLY A 157 0.18 0.66 -0.48
CA GLY A 157 1.63 0.50 -0.40
C GLY A 157 2.21 0.30 1.01
N ASN A 158 1.41 0.38 2.10
CA ASN A 158 1.92 0.23 3.47
C ASN A 158 2.67 -1.10 3.68
N CYS A 159 2.16 -2.20 3.12
CA CYS A 159 2.81 -3.52 3.21
C CYS A 159 4.19 -3.56 2.54
N LEU A 160 4.42 -2.75 1.51
CA LEU A 160 5.71 -2.61 0.84
C LEU A 160 6.65 -1.72 1.66
N ASP A 161 6.15 -0.59 2.18
CA ASP A 161 6.96 0.36 2.96
C ASP A 161 7.58 -0.26 4.22
N VAL A 162 6.90 -1.23 4.84
CA VAL A 162 7.39 -1.91 6.06
C VAL A 162 8.15 -3.20 5.78
N CYS A 163 8.22 -3.65 4.52
CA CYS A 163 8.85 -4.91 4.17
C CYS A 163 10.38 -4.77 4.10
N PRO A 164 11.15 -5.56 4.85
CA PRO A 164 12.61 -5.52 4.78
C PRO A 164 13.16 -5.99 3.43
N GLN A 165 12.39 -6.81 2.69
CA GLN A 165 12.78 -7.32 1.37
C GLN A 165 12.58 -6.28 0.26
N ILE A 166 11.84 -5.20 0.48
CA ILE A 166 11.77 -4.06 -0.45
C ILE A 166 12.96 -3.15 -0.15
N ASN A 167 13.98 -3.20 -1.00
CA ASN A 167 15.21 -2.43 -0.88
C ASN A 167 16.00 -2.46 -2.21
N ASP A 168 17.03 -1.63 -2.34
CA ASP A 168 17.81 -1.43 -3.56
C ASP A 168 18.57 -2.69 -4.07
N ARG A 169 18.59 -3.78 -3.30
CA ARG A 169 19.28 -5.03 -3.62
C ARG A 169 18.33 -6.17 -3.97
N SER A 170 17.04 -5.92 -3.98
CA SER A 170 16.01 -6.94 -4.14
C SER A 170 14.99 -6.51 -5.19
N ASN A 171 14.64 -7.44 -6.07
CA ASN A 171 13.57 -7.28 -7.06
C ASN A 171 12.21 -7.79 -6.52
N PHE A 172 12.07 -7.97 -5.20
CA PHE A 172 10.88 -8.53 -4.57
C PHE A 172 9.64 -7.70 -4.87
N ILE A 173 8.64 -8.33 -5.50
CA ILE A 173 7.39 -7.68 -5.93
C ILE A 173 6.45 -7.32 -4.78
N GLY A 174 6.68 -7.84 -3.58
CA GLY A 174 5.93 -7.51 -2.39
C GLY A 174 4.65 -8.32 -2.17
N ALA A 175 4.17 -8.28 -0.93
CA ALA A 175 3.05 -9.08 -0.46
C ALA A 175 1.73 -8.77 -1.19
N SER A 176 1.50 -7.50 -1.57
CA SER A 176 0.26 -7.09 -2.26
C SER A 176 0.14 -7.73 -3.65
N ALA A 177 1.21 -7.76 -4.44
CA ALA A 177 1.19 -8.38 -5.77
C ALA A 177 0.94 -9.89 -5.67
N ILE A 178 1.56 -10.57 -4.70
CA ILE A 178 1.35 -12.01 -4.45
C ILE A 178 -0.11 -12.28 -4.05
N ALA A 179 -0.68 -11.45 -3.17
CA ALA A 179 -2.08 -11.59 -2.75
C ALA A 179 -3.06 -11.33 -3.91
N GLN A 180 -2.75 -10.39 -4.80
CA GLN A 180 -3.57 -10.17 -6.01
C GLN A 180 -3.45 -11.35 -6.99
N ALA A 181 -2.27 -11.93 -7.20
CA ALA A 181 -2.14 -13.16 -7.97
C ALA A 181 -2.99 -14.30 -7.38
N ARG A 182 -3.01 -14.44 -6.05
CA ARG A 182 -3.87 -15.42 -5.35
C ARG A 182 -5.36 -15.15 -5.59
N LEU A 183 -5.78 -13.88 -5.48
CA LEU A 183 -7.16 -13.46 -5.76
C LEU A 183 -7.59 -13.90 -7.16
N PHE A 184 -6.82 -13.52 -8.18
CA PHE A 184 -7.19 -13.81 -9.57
C PHE A 184 -7.09 -15.31 -9.92
N ASN A 185 -6.24 -16.07 -9.25
CA ASN A 185 -6.20 -17.53 -9.40
C ASN A 185 -7.39 -18.24 -8.75
N SER A 186 -8.07 -17.62 -7.78
CA SER A 186 -9.31 -18.17 -7.19
C SER A 186 -10.55 -17.89 -8.02
N HIS A 187 -10.51 -16.90 -8.91
CA HIS A 187 -11.64 -16.61 -9.78
C HIS A 187 -11.73 -17.65 -10.91
N PRO A 188 -12.91 -18.24 -11.19
CA PRO A 188 -13.04 -19.32 -12.18
C PRO A 188 -12.48 -18.95 -13.57
N THR A 189 -12.78 -17.75 -14.08
CA THR A 189 -12.21 -17.26 -15.35
C THR A 189 -10.73 -16.90 -15.19
N GLY A 190 -10.34 -16.28 -14.08
CA GLY A 190 -8.95 -15.95 -13.78
C GLY A 190 -8.04 -17.16 -13.67
N ALA A 191 -8.56 -18.29 -13.19
CA ALA A 191 -7.83 -19.57 -13.09
C ALA A 191 -7.33 -20.09 -14.44
N MET A 192 -7.96 -19.71 -15.55
CA MET A 192 -7.51 -20.08 -16.91
C MET A 192 -6.11 -19.55 -17.22
N ASN A 193 -5.69 -18.45 -16.60
CA ASN A 193 -4.38 -17.83 -16.75
C ASN A 193 -3.48 -18.06 -15.50
N ALA A 194 -3.81 -19.01 -14.64
CA ALA A 194 -3.07 -19.24 -13.40
C ALA A 194 -1.61 -19.60 -13.64
N ALA A 195 -1.33 -20.41 -14.68
CA ALA A 195 0.04 -20.83 -15.02
C ALA A 195 0.96 -19.62 -15.26
N GLU A 196 0.50 -18.62 -16.01
CA GLU A 196 1.27 -17.42 -16.31
C GLU A 196 1.59 -16.61 -15.05
N ARG A 197 0.65 -16.51 -14.10
CA ARG A 197 0.87 -15.87 -12.80
C ARG A 197 1.86 -16.64 -11.94
N LEU A 198 1.76 -17.97 -11.95
CA LEU A 198 2.69 -18.82 -11.20
C LEU A 198 4.12 -18.69 -11.75
N GLU A 199 4.29 -18.67 -13.08
CA GLU A 199 5.60 -18.44 -13.70
C GLU A 199 6.18 -17.07 -13.34
N ALA A 200 5.36 -16.02 -13.34
CA ALA A 200 5.80 -14.70 -12.89
C ALA A 200 6.22 -14.69 -11.41
N LEU A 201 5.56 -15.48 -10.57
CA LEU A 201 5.89 -15.62 -9.15
C LEU A 201 7.11 -16.52 -8.88
N MET A 202 7.49 -17.40 -9.83
CA MET A 202 8.70 -18.22 -9.77
C MET A 202 9.95 -17.51 -10.31
N ALA A 203 9.76 -16.39 -11.00
CA ALA A 203 10.87 -15.58 -11.51
C ALA A 203 11.54 -14.78 -10.39
N ASP A 204 12.74 -14.25 -10.67
CA ASP A 204 13.49 -13.39 -9.76
C ASP A 204 12.62 -12.28 -9.15
N GLY A 205 12.74 -12.05 -7.85
CA GLY A 205 11.86 -11.15 -7.10
C GLY A 205 10.46 -11.72 -6.81
N GLY A 206 10.21 -12.97 -7.08
CA GLY A 206 8.93 -13.64 -6.88
C GLY A 206 8.66 -14.06 -5.43
N VAL A 207 7.87 -15.15 -5.26
CA VAL A 207 7.41 -15.59 -3.94
C VAL A 207 8.54 -16.08 -3.04
N ASP A 208 9.63 -16.63 -3.62
CA ASP A 208 10.77 -17.19 -2.90
C ASP A 208 11.59 -16.10 -2.16
N ASP A 209 11.54 -14.86 -2.61
CA ASP A 209 12.22 -13.74 -1.98
C ASP A 209 11.52 -13.22 -0.71
N CYS A 210 10.37 -13.80 -0.35
CA CYS A 210 9.70 -13.46 0.89
C CYS A 210 10.44 -13.99 2.12
N GLY A 211 11.10 -13.13 2.90
CA GLY A 211 11.78 -13.49 4.15
C GLY A 211 10.86 -13.72 5.35
N ASN A 212 9.54 -13.79 5.16
CA ASN A 212 8.51 -14.05 6.20
C ASN A 212 8.61 -13.14 7.44
N ALA A 213 8.97 -11.87 7.27
CA ALA A 213 9.06 -10.90 8.38
C ALA A 213 7.68 -10.51 8.97
N GLN A 214 6.58 -10.79 8.27
CA GLN A 214 5.18 -10.56 8.66
C GLN A 214 4.79 -9.10 8.97
N ASN A 215 5.67 -8.13 8.72
CA ASN A 215 5.37 -6.72 8.92
C ASN A 215 4.19 -6.25 8.05
N CYS A 216 4.05 -6.85 6.86
CA CYS A 216 2.99 -6.52 5.90
C CYS A 216 1.57 -6.75 6.47
N VAL A 217 1.37 -7.80 7.26
CA VAL A 217 0.07 -8.09 7.90
C VAL A 217 -0.27 -7.01 8.92
N ARG A 218 0.71 -6.63 9.78
CA ARG A 218 0.53 -5.60 10.80
C ARG A 218 0.26 -4.21 10.23
N ALA A 219 0.84 -3.91 9.05
CA ALA A 219 0.69 -2.61 8.42
C ALA A 219 -0.53 -2.51 7.50
N CYS A 220 -1.22 -3.62 7.23
CA CYS A 220 -2.37 -3.62 6.32
C CYS A 220 -3.60 -2.99 6.98
N PRO A 221 -4.09 -1.82 6.49
CA PRO A 221 -5.27 -1.19 7.07
C PRO A 221 -6.56 -1.98 6.84
N LYS A 222 -6.52 -2.95 5.90
CA LYS A 222 -7.66 -3.84 5.58
C LYS A 222 -7.52 -5.23 6.18
N GLU A 223 -6.49 -5.47 7.01
CA GLU A 223 -6.28 -6.74 7.72
C GLU A 223 -6.29 -7.96 6.80
N ILE A 224 -5.77 -7.77 5.57
CA ILE A 224 -5.71 -8.84 4.57
C ILE A 224 -4.75 -9.92 5.08
N PRO A 225 -5.11 -11.23 4.99
CA PRO A 225 -4.25 -12.32 5.43
C PRO A 225 -3.10 -12.57 4.44
N LEU A 226 -2.18 -11.59 4.34
CA LEU A 226 -1.10 -11.57 3.34
C LEU A 226 -0.14 -12.76 3.48
N THR A 227 0.16 -13.19 4.71
CA THR A 227 1.02 -14.36 4.94
C THR A 227 0.37 -15.66 4.48
N THR A 228 -0.95 -15.79 4.62
CA THR A 228 -1.71 -16.92 4.09
C THR A 228 -1.66 -16.93 2.56
N ALA A 229 -1.89 -15.78 1.91
CA ALA A 229 -1.78 -15.67 0.45
C ALA A 229 -0.38 -16.07 -0.05
N ILE A 230 0.69 -15.60 0.62
CA ILE A 230 2.07 -15.95 0.28
C ILE A 230 2.31 -17.45 0.42
N ALA A 231 1.89 -18.07 1.52
CA ALA A 231 2.07 -19.51 1.74
C ALA A 231 1.32 -20.36 0.71
N GLU A 232 0.08 -19.98 0.36
CA GLU A 232 -0.71 -20.65 -0.65
C GLU A 232 -0.08 -20.52 -2.05
N MET A 233 0.43 -19.35 -2.40
CA MET A 233 1.11 -19.14 -3.67
C MET A 233 2.47 -19.82 -3.72
N TYR A 234 3.22 -19.88 -2.64
CA TYR A 234 4.46 -20.66 -2.54
C TYR A 234 4.20 -22.15 -2.81
N ARG A 235 3.16 -22.72 -2.18
CA ARG A 235 2.73 -24.08 -2.45
C ARG A 235 2.32 -24.28 -3.92
N ALA A 236 1.58 -23.34 -4.48
CA ALA A 236 1.09 -23.44 -5.85
C ALA A 236 2.25 -23.37 -6.86
N THR A 237 3.23 -22.48 -6.67
CA THR A 237 4.43 -22.42 -7.52
C THR A 237 5.28 -23.68 -7.43
N THR A 238 5.48 -24.21 -6.22
CA THR A 238 6.20 -25.50 -6.03
C THR A 238 5.52 -26.64 -6.80
N LEU A 239 4.20 -26.78 -6.68
CA LEU A 239 3.46 -27.82 -7.39
C LEU A 239 3.49 -27.62 -8.91
N HIS A 240 3.43 -26.37 -9.37
CA HIS A 240 3.54 -26.04 -10.79
C HIS A 240 4.93 -26.40 -11.34
N GLY A 241 6.00 -26.04 -10.62
CA GLY A 241 7.37 -26.42 -10.97
C GLY A 241 7.58 -27.92 -11.07
N LEU A 242 7.10 -28.69 -10.08
CA LEU A 242 7.16 -30.15 -10.10
C LEU A 242 6.42 -30.76 -11.31
N LYS A 243 5.23 -30.26 -11.62
CA LYS A 243 4.50 -30.72 -12.82
C LYS A 243 5.31 -30.48 -14.11
N LYS A 244 5.92 -29.31 -14.25
CA LYS A 244 6.77 -29.00 -15.42
C LYS A 244 8.00 -29.93 -15.51
N MET A 245 8.60 -30.30 -14.37
CA MET A 245 9.77 -31.20 -14.34
C MET A 245 9.44 -32.65 -14.69
N PHE A 246 8.28 -33.14 -14.32
CA PHE A 246 7.89 -34.55 -14.52
C PHE A 246 6.95 -34.77 -15.71
N GLY A 247 6.80 -33.81 -16.60
CA GLY A 247 6.15 -34.00 -17.90
C GLY A 247 4.63 -34.05 -17.85
N GLY A 248 4.05 -33.13 -17.09
CA GLY A 248 2.59 -32.91 -17.17
C GLY A 248 2.24 -32.03 -18.35
#